data_226de18cc9c9a82caff968909ac7799e
#
_entry.id   226de18cc9c9a82caff968909ac7799e
#
_cell.length_a   1.000
_cell.length_b   1.000
_cell.length_c   1.000
_cell.angle_alpha   90.00
_cell.angle_beta   90.00
_cell.angle_gamma   90.00
#
_symmetry.space_group_name_H-M   'P 1'
#
loop_
_entity.id
_entity.type
_entity.pdbx_description
1 polymer ?
#
loop_
_entity_poly.entity_id
_entity_poly.type
_entity_poly.pdbx_seq_one_letter_code
_entity_poly.pdbx_strand_id
1 'polypeptide(L)'
;TISMGWQQPDELPTTLSTLIAKAMNDQSIPPGEGVLHHTEGVDLIPANIELAGLEVSLVNCMNREKMLKQVLEGAKHEYDFILLDCTPSLGMLTVNALAAADTTLIPVQAQYLSAKGLEQLLQTVQKVRRQINPRLKIEGILLTMTDSRTNYGQQIDNLIRGAYGSKIKVFDQTIPRSVRAAEISAV
;
A
#
# COMPACT_ATOMS: atom_id res chain seq x y z
N THR A 1 0.21 -10.77 5.24
CA THR A 1 -0.29 -12.16 5.32
C THR A 1 0.13 -12.80 6.65
N ILE A 2 1.44 -12.89 6.94
CA ILE A 2 1.95 -13.53 8.17
C ILE A 2 1.41 -12.82 9.43
N SER A 3 1.43 -11.50 9.50
CA SER A 3 0.91 -10.71 10.63
C SER A 3 -0.59 -10.91 10.90
N MET A 4 -1.32 -11.49 9.94
CA MET A 4 -2.74 -11.84 10.04
C MET A 4 -2.94 -13.33 10.32
N GLY A 5 -1.91 -14.06 10.77
CA GLY A 5 -1.98 -15.46 11.22
C GLY A 5 -1.71 -16.52 10.15
N TRP A 6 -1.54 -16.18 8.88
CA TRP A 6 -1.18 -17.15 7.84
C TRP A 6 0.33 -17.25 7.70
N GLN A 7 0.91 -18.27 8.36
CA GLN A 7 2.36 -18.44 8.50
C GLN A 7 3.07 -18.89 7.21
N GLN A 8 2.37 -19.56 6.32
CA GLN A 8 2.91 -20.14 5.08
C GLN A 8 2.19 -19.57 3.85
N PRO A 9 2.37 -18.28 3.52
CA PRO A 9 1.66 -17.65 2.40
C PRO A 9 2.01 -18.26 1.04
N ASP A 10 3.19 -18.87 0.89
CA ASP A 10 3.64 -19.49 -0.36
C ASP A 10 2.95 -20.83 -0.65
N GLU A 11 2.32 -21.44 0.34
CA GLU A 11 1.53 -22.68 0.18
C GLU A 11 0.05 -22.42 -0.12
N LEU A 12 -0.39 -21.17 -0.11
CA LEU A 12 -1.77 -20.82 -0.39
C LEU A 12 -2.09 -21.02 -1.89
N PRO A 13 -3.21 -21.70 -2.21
CA PRO A 13 -3.57 -22.04 -3.59
C PRO A 13 -3.91 -20.81 -4.43
N THR A 14 -4.40 -19.76 -3.81
CA THR A 14 -4.78 -18.50 -4.48
C THR A 14 -4.26 -17.32 -3.69
N THR A 15 -3.49 -16.47 -4.36
CA THR A 15 -2.88 -15.27 -3.81
C THR A 15 -3.12 -14.10 -4.76
N LEU A 16 -2.72 -12.90 -4.37
CA LEU A 16 -2.81 -11.72 -5.23
C LEU A 16 -2.03 -11.91 -6.54
N SER A 17 -0.89 -12.63 -6.51
CA SER A 17 -0.14 -12.96 -7.73
C SER A 17 -0.97 -13.82 -8.69
N THR A 18 -1.67 -14.83 -8.18
CA THR A 18 -2.58 -15.67 -8.99
C THR A 18 -3.69 -14.85 -9.63
N LEU A 19 -4.33 -13.96 -8.87
CA LEU A 19 -5.43 -13.12 -9.35
C LEU A 19 -4.96 -12.12 -10.42
N ILE A 20 -3.81 -11.48 -10.22
CA ILE A 20 -3.23 -10.57 -11.22
C ILE A 20 -2.83 -11.36 -12.48
N ALA A 21 -2.26 -12.57 -12.35
CA ALA A 21 -1.93 -13.41 -13.50
C ALA A 21 -3.18 -13.79 -14.30
N LYS A 22 -4.31 -14.08 -13.64
CA LYS A 22 -5.61 -14.29 -14.32
C LYS A 22 -6.05 -13.05 -15.08
N ALA A 23 -5.98 -11.87 -14.47
CA ALA A 23 -6.32 -10.60 -15.11
C ALA A 23 -5.44 -10.32 -16.34
N MET A 24 -4.13 -10.59 -16.26
CA MET A 24 -3.20 -10.46 -17.40
C MET A 24 -3.55 -11.37 -18.58
N ASN A 25 -4.20 -12.50 -18.34
CA ASN A 25 -4.60 -13.47 -19.34
C ASN A 25 -6.08 -13.39 -19.72
N ASP A 26 -6.76 -12.28 -19.36
CA ASP A 26 -8.19 -12.04 -19.58
C ASP A 26 -9.09 -13.18 -19.06
N GLN A 27 -8.64 -13.87 -17.99
CA GLN A 27 -9.39 -14.94 -17.35
C GLN A 27 -10.39 -14.36 -16.35
N SER A 28 -11.56 -15.00 -16.23
CA SER A 28 -12.55 -14.62 -15.25
C SER A 28 -12.07 -14.88 -13.82
N ILE A 29 -12.32 -13.92 -12.94
CA ILE A 29 -12.08 -14.01 -11.50
C ILE A 29 -13.45 -14.09 -10.82
N PRO A 30 -13.84 -15.26 -10.29
CA PRO A 30 -15.08 -15.39 -9.56
C PRO A 30 -15.14 -14.47 -8.33
N PRO A 31 -16.31 -13.97 -7.94
CA PRO A 31 -16.46 -13.20 -6.70
C PRO A 31 -15.93 -13.97 -5.49
N GLY A 32 -15.16 -13.31 -4.63
CA GLY A 32 -14.59 -13.91 -3.43
C GLY A 32 -13.39 -14.85 -3.67
N GLU A 33 -12.95 -15.06 -4.90
CA GLU A 33 -11.78 -15.89 -5.15
C GLU A 33 -10.53 -15.30 -4.49
N GLY A 34 -9.80 -16.13 -3.72
CA GLY A 34 -8.59 -15.75 -3.00
C GLY A 34 -8.82 -14.93 -1.73
N VAL A 35 -10.07 -14.69 -1.35
CA VAL A 35 -10.40 -13.99 -0.11
C VAL A 35 -10.33 -14.95 1.07
N LEU A 36 -9.54 -14.60 2.07
CA LEU A 36 -9.43 -15.30 3.35
C LEU A 36 -10.17 -14.50 4.42
N HIS A 37 -11.07 -15.15 5.13
CA HIS A 37 -11.85 -14.53 6.20
C HIS A 37 -11.11 -14.65 7.55
N HIS A 38 -10.85 -13.53 8.21
CA HIS A 38 -10.23 -13.49 9.52
C HIS A 38 -11.29 -13.38 10.62
N THR A 39 -11.03 -14.00 11.76
CA THR A 39 -11.97 -14.05 12.90
C THR A 39 -12.31 -12.68 13.50
N GLU A 40 -11.49 -11.66 13.27
CA GLU A 40 -11.71 -10.27 13.72
C GLU A 40 -12.59 -9.46 12.75
N GLY A 41 -13.22 -10.10 11.76
CA GLY A 41 -14.13 -9.42 10.82
C GLY A 41 -13.41 -8.62 9.74
N VAL A 42 -12.17 -8.99 9.44
CA VAL A 42 -11.37 -8.43 8.33
C VAL A 42 -11.11 -9.53 7.32
N ASP A 43 -11.31 -9.24 6.05
CA ASP A 43 -10.98 -10.14 4.97
C ASP A 43 -9.63 -9.78 4.35
N LEU A 44 -8.92 -10.77 3.85
CA LEU A 44 -7.56 -10.62 3.31
C LEU A 44 -7.43 -11.32 1.96
N ILE A 45 -6.91 -10.63 0.95
CA ILE A 45 -6.29 -11.27 -0.22
C ILE A 45 -4.80 -11.40 0.09
N PRO A 46 -4.27 -12.64 0.25
CA PRO A 46 -2.90 -12.86 0.64
C PRO A 46 -1.93 -12.50 -0.49
N ALA A 47 -0.74 -12.02 -0.12
CA ALA A 47 0.39 -11.86 -1.02
C ALA A 47 1.52 -12.82 -0.60
N ASN A 48 2.27 -13.30 -1.58
CA ASN A 48 3.40 -14.19 -1.41
C ASN A 48 4.63 -13.72 -2.22
N ILE A 49 5.72 -14.49 -2.18
CA ILE A 49 6.98 -14.16 -2.86
C ILE A 49 6.82 -14.05 -4.39
N GLU A 50 5.88 -14.77 -5.00
CA GLU A 50 5.63 -14.75 -6.44
C GLU A 50 5.23 -13.38 -6.96
N LEU A 51 4.65 -12.52 -6.09
CA LEU A 51 4.26 -11.17 -6.45
C LEU A 51 5.45 -10.33 -6.95
N ALA A 52 6.65 -10.57 -6.42
CA ALA A 52 7.88 -9.92 -6.90
C ALA A 52 8.26 -10.35 -8.32
N GLY A 53 8.08 -11.64 -8.64
CA GLY A 53 8.31 -12.16 -10.00
C GLY A 53 7.27 -11.63 -11.00
N LEU A 54 6.04 -11.48 -10.57
CA LEU A 54 4.96 -10.94 -11.38
C LEU A 54 5.21 -9.49 -11.84
N GLU A 55 5.90 -8.69 -11.03
CA GLU A 55 6.26 -7.32 -11.38
C GLU A 55 7.07 -7.24 -12.69
N VAL A 56 7.96 -8.22 -12.93
CA VAL A 56 8.72 -8.31 -14.18
C VAL A 56 7.79 -8.67 -15.34
N SER A 57 6.85 -9.57 -15.13
CA SER A 57 5.89 -10.01 -16.17
C SER A 57 4.93 -8.89 -16.57
N LEU A 58 4.52 -8.05 -15.64
CA LEU A 58 3.67 -6.88 -15.88
C LEU A 58 4.28 -5.90 -16.89
N VAL A 59 5.60 -5.79 -16.98
CA VAL A 59 6.27 -4.84 -17.88
C VAL A 59 5.85 -5.04 -19.35
N ASN A 60 5.58 -6.27 -19.74
CA ASN A 60 5.21 -6.64 -21.13
C ASN A 60 3.68 -6.74 -21.33
N CYS A 61 2.88 -6.50 -20.31
CA CYS A 61 1.43 -6.63 -20.38
C CYS A 61 0.77 -5.34 -20.91
N MET A 62 -0.26 -5.47 -21.73
CA MET A 62 -1.12 -4.35 -22.12
C MET A 62 -1.94 -3.89 -20.91
N ASN A 63 -2.15 -2.57 -20.77
CA ASN A 63 -2.87 -1.98 -19.62
C ASN A 63 -2.31 -2.38 -18.25
N ARG A 64 -1.02 -2.70 -18.21
CA ARG A 64 -0.28 -3.21 -17.03
C ARG A 64 -0.51 -2.42 -15.75
N GLU A 65 -0.87 -1.15 -15.84
CA GLU A 65 -1.13 -0.26 -14.70
C GLU A 65 -2.51 -0.48 -14.06
N LYS A 66 -3.39 -1.25 -14.71
CA LYS A 66 -4.79 -1.42 -14.30
C LYS A 66 -5.16 -2.85 -13.88
N MET A 67 -4.20 -3.76 -13.83
CA MET A 67 -4.45 -5.17 -13.52
C MET A 67 -5.05 -5.33 -12.12
N LEU A 68 -4.49 -4.67 -11.11
CA LEU A 68 -5.05 -4.71 -9.75
C LEU A 68 -6.45 -4.08 -9.69
N LYS A 69 -6.69 -3.01 -10.43
CA LYS A 69 -8.03 -2.41 -10.50
C LYS A 69 -9.06 -3.40 -11.03
N GLN A 70 -8.70 -4.19 -12.03
CA GLN A 70 -9.57 -5.23 -12.61
C GLN A 70 -9.84 -6.36 -11.61
N VAL A 71 -8.81 -6.80 -10.87
CA VAL A 71 -8.96 -7.79 -9.79
C VAL A 71 -9.95 -7.32 -8.72
N LEU A 72 -9.89 -6.03 -8.33
CA LEU A 72 -10.69 -5.47 -7.24
C LEU A 72 -12.11 -5.02 -7.65
N GLU A 73 -12.46 -5.09 -8.94
CA GLU A 73 -13.72 -4.52 -9.43
C GLU A 73 -14.95 -5.16 -8.78
N GLY A 74 -14.93 -6.48 -8.59
CA GLY A 74 -15.99 -7.22 -7.89
C GLY A 74 -16.07 -6.87 -6.39
N ALA A 75 -14.94 -6.73 -5.73
CA ALA A 75 -14.87 -6.49 -4.30
C ALA A 75 -15.35 -5.08 -3.88
N LYS A 76 -15.31 -4.09 -4.78
CA LYS A 76 -15.70 -2.70 -4.48
C LYS A 76 -17.13 -2.52 -3.99
N HIS A 77 -18.01 -3.45 -4.29
CA HIS A 77 -19.42 -3.40 -3.88
C HIS A 77 -19.71 -4.18 -2.61
N GLU A 78 -18.73 -4.94 -2.12
CA GLU A 78 -18.90 -5.84 -0.97
C GLU A 78 -18.25 -5.27 0.31
N TYR A 79 -17.31 -4.32 0.17
CA TYR A 79 -16.55 -3.78 1.29
C TYR A 79 -16.68 -2.26 1.40
N ASP A 80 -16.83 -1.75 2.63
CA ASP A 80 -16.80 -0.32 2.93
C ASP A 80 -15.41 0.28 2.69
N PHE A 81 -14.36 -0.48 2.99
CA PHE A 81 -12.96 -0.09 2.81
C PHE A 81 -12.14 -1.24 2.24
N ILE A 82 -11.29 -0.92 1.25
CA ILE A 82 -10.25 -1.82 0.74
C ILE A 82 -8.90 -1.15 0.98
N LEU A 83 -8.07 -1.76 1.83
CA LEU A 83 -6.73 -1.28 2.15
C LEU A 83 -5.70 -1.99 1.28
N LEU A 84 -4.93 -1.25 0.53
CA LEU A 84 -3.82 -1.74 -0.28
C LEU A 84 -2.51 -1.49 0.48
N ASP A 85 -1.99 -2.54 1.14
CA ASP A 85 -0.69 -2.48 1.81
C ASP A 85 0.43 -2.60 0.77
N CYS A 86 1.16 -1.51 0.57
CA CYS A 86 2.14 -1.39 -0.50
C CYS A 86 3.56 -1.53 0.03
N THR A 87 4.43 -2.18 -0.75
CA THR A 87 5.87 -2.17 -0.49
C THR A 87 6.46 -0.75 -0.66
N PRO A 88 7.60 -0.43 -0.02
CA PRO A 88 8.23 0.88 -0.15
C PRO A 88 8.91 1.12 -1.52
N SER A 89 8.72 0.22 -2.47
CA SER A 89 9.23 0.36 -3.85
C SER A 89 8.31 1.26 -4.68
N LEU A 90 8.87 1.93 -5.68
CA LEU A 90 8.10 2.73 -6.66
C LEU A 90 7.92 1.97 -7.99
N GLY A 91 7.82 0.65 -7.91
CA GLY A 91 7.69 -0.23 -9.05
C GLY A 91 6.27 -0.32 -9.61
N MET A 92 6.05 -1.28 -10.51
CA MET A 92 4.78 -1.44 -11.23
C MET A 92 3.62 -1.83 -10.30
N LEU A 93 3.89 -2.57 -9.22
CA LEU A 93 2.86 -2.92 -8.23
C LEU A 93 2.34 -1.67 -7.49
N THR A 94 3.22 -0.75 -7.11
CA THR A 94 2.81 0.53 -6.50
C THR A 94 2.01 1.38 -7.48
N VAL A 95 2.39 1.40 -8.76
CA VAL A 95 1.60 2.08 -9.80
C VAL A 95 0.20 1.46 -9.93
N ASN A 96 0.08 0.13 -9.90
CA ASN A 96 -1.19 -0.58 -9.90
C ASN A 96 -2.07 -0.22 -8.68
N ALA A 97 -1.47 -0.18 -7.49
CA ALA A 97 -2.19 0.22 -6.29
C ALA A 97 -2.73 1.66 -6.40
N LEU A 98 -1.90 2.60 -6.81
CA LEU A 98 -2.31 4.00 -7.03
C LEU A 98 -3.35 4.15 -8.16
N ALA A 99 -3.30 3.30 -9.18
CA ALA A 99 -4.27 3.29 -10.27
C ALA A 99 -5.64 2.76 -9.83
N ALA A 100 -5.68 1.84 -8.87
CA ALA A 100 -6.89 1.24 -8.35
C ALA A 100 -7.53 2.04 -7.20
N ALA A 101 -6.71 2.77 -6.42
CA ALA A 101 -7.12 3.45 -5.20
C ALA A 101 -7.90 4.74 -5.47
N ASP A 102 -8.79 5.12 -4.54
CA ASP A 102 -9.46 6.41 -4.49
C ASP A 102 -8.62 7.45 -3.73
N THR A 103 -7.95 7.00 -2.67
CA THR A 103 -7.07 7.85 -1.85
C THR A 103 -5.75 7.14 -1.54
N THR A 104 -4.72 7.90 -1.23
CA THR A 104 -3.45 7.39 -0.70
C THR A 104 -3.11 8.07 0.62
N LEU A 105 -2.86 7.27 1.66
CA LEU A 105 -2.29 7.69 2.92
C LEU A 105 -0.79 7.38 2.90
N ILE A 106 0.04 8.33 3.29
CA ILE A 106 1.49 8.20 3.21
C ILE A 106 2.09 8.12 4.62
N PRO A 107 2.38 6.90 5.12
CA PRO A 107 3.09 6.76 6.38
C PRO A 107 4.58 7.13 6.18
N VAL A 108 5.10 7.99 7.04
CA VAL A 108 6.49 8.44 6.98
C VAL A 108 7.14 8.27 8.35
N GLN A 109 8.24 7.54 8.40
CA GLN A 109 9.04 7.49 9.62
C GLN A 109 9.73 8.84 9.84
N ALA A 110 9.79 9.28 11.09
CA ALA A 110 10.46 10.52 11.49
C ALA A 110 12.00 10.40 11.40
N GLN A 111 12.51 10.16 10.16
CA GLN A 111 13.93 10.03 9.83
C GLN A 111 14.29 10.83 8.57
N TYR A 112 15.52 11.35 8.51
CA TYR A 112 15.97 12.21 7.41
C TYR A 112 15.88 11.56 6.02
N LEU A 113 16.23 10.27 5.89
CA LEU A 113 16.18 9.55 4.62
C LEU A 113 14.74 9.36 4.11
N SER A 114 13.77 9.32 5.01
CA SER A 114 12.35 9.21 4.65
C SER A 114 11.83 10.45 3.93
N ALA A 115 12.35 11.63 4.23
CA ALA A 115 11.96 12.88 3.57
C ALA A 115 12.31 12.88 2.07
N LYS A 116 13.47 12.32 1.69
CA LYS A 116 13.91 12.21 0.30
C LYS A 116 13.06 11.20 -0.49
N GLY A 117 12.73 10.06 0.12
CA GLY A 117 11.82 9.06 -0.47
C GLY A 117 10.40 9.60 -0.67
N LEU A 118 9.94 10.45 0.24
CA LEU A 118 8.63 11.10 0.15
C LEU A 118 8.51 11.97 -1.11
N GLU A 119 9.54 12.73 -1.46
CA GLU A 119 9.52 13.56 -2.67
C GLU A 119 9.35 12.71 -3.93
N GLN A 120 10.08 11.61 -4.05
CA GLN A 120 9.96 10.68 -5.18
C GLN A 120 8.57 10.04 -5.26
N LEU A 121 8.01 9.64 -4.11
CA LEU A 121 6.65 9.11 -4.04
C LEU A 121 5.63 10.15 -4.52
N LEU A 122 5.71 11.39 -4.05
CA LEU A 122 4.80 12.46 -4.45
C LEU A 122 4.88 12.76 -5.94
N GLN A 123 6.07 12.72 -6.55
CA GLN A 123 6.24 12.83 -7.99
C GLN A 123 5.56 11.67 -8.73
N THR A 124 5.67 10.44 -8.22
CA THR A 124 5.01 9.26 -8.80
C THR A 124 3.49 9.38 -8.69
N VAL A 125 2.97 9.75 -7.52
CA VAL A 125 1.53 10.00 -7.33
C VAL A 125 1.01 11.05 -8.32
N GLN A 126 1.75 12.15 -8.53
CA GLN A 126 1.36 13.18 -9.49
C GLN A 126 1.35 12.67 -10.94
N LYS A 127 2.30 11.82 -11.34
CA LYS A 127 2.32 11.18 -12.66
C LYS A 127 1.10 10.27 -12.84
N VAL A 128 0.83 9.42 -11.85
CA VAL A 128 -0.35 8.53 -11.88
C VAL A 128 -1.64 9.34 -11.98
N ARG A 129 -1.79 10.41 -11.19
CA ARG A 129 -2.97 11.30 -11.28
C ARG A 129 -3.16 11.91 -12.66
N ARG A 130 -2.08 12.35 -13.31
CA ARG A 130 -2.19 12.98 -14.64
C ARG A 130 -2.49 12.01 -15.76
N GLN A 131 -1.98 10.78 -15.68
CA GLN A 131 -1.94 9.86 -16.82
C GLN A 131 -2.88 8.66 -16.68
N ILE A 132 -3.18 8.22 -15.43
CA ILE A 132 -3.83 6.94 -15.19
C ILE A 132 -5.11 7.09 -14.35
N ASN A 133 -5.02 7.77 -13.19
CA ASN A 133 -6.12 7.92 -12.24
C ASN A 133 -6.29 9.38 -11.79
N PRO A 134 -7.02 10.22 -12.56
CA PRO A 134 -7.21 11.63 -12.23
C PRO A 134 -7.98 11.86 -10.93
N ARG A 135 -8.73 10.87 -10.43
CA ARG A 135 -9.52 10.95 -9.21
C ARG A 135 -8.74 10.65 -7.94
N LEU A 136 -7.54 10.09 -8.05
CA LEU A 136 -6.69 9.76 -6.89
C LEU A 136 -6.42 11.01 -6.05
N LYS A 137 -6.71 10.93 -4.75
CA LYS A 137 -6.43 12.00 -3.78
C LYS A 137 -5.33 11.57 -2.82
N ILE A 138 -4.57 12.53 -2.31
CA ILE A 138 -3.67 12.31 -1.18
C ILE A 138 -4.46 12.65 0.08
N GLU A 139 -4.72 11.65 0.92
CA GLU A 139 -5.42 11.81 2.20
C GLU A 139 -4.57 12.61 3.18
N GLY A 140 -3.28 12.31 3.22
CA GLY A 140 -2.32 13.03 4.02
C GLY A 140 -1.04 12.23 4.29
N ILE A 141 -0.12 12.88 5.02
CA ILE A 141 1.09 12.30 5.55
C ILE A 141 0.85 11.97 7.02
N LEU A 142 1.10 10.70 7.40
CA LEU A 142 1.02 10.22 8.78
C LEU A 142 2.43 9.92 9.30
N LEU A 143 2.85 10.66 10.33
CA LEU A 143 4.15 10.42 10.95
C LEU A 143 4.08 9.17 11.83
N THR A 144 5.01 8.24 11.60
CA THR A 144 5.09 6.97 12.31
C THR A 144 6.43 6.81 13.01
N MET A 145 6.49 5.90 13.97
CA MET A 145 7.70 5.61 14.78
C MET A 145 8.30 6.88 15.40
N THR A 146 7.45 7.81 15.77
CA THR A 146 7.89 9.07 16.39
C THR A 146 8.38 8.84 17.81
N ASP A 147 9.41 9.58 18.21
CA ASP A 147 9.84 9.69 19.62
C ASP A 147 9.90 11.17 20.00
N SER A 148 8.85 11.64 20.63
CA SER A 148 8.71 13.04 21.08
C SER A 148 9.69 13.43 22.19
N ARG A 149 10.35 12.46 22.83
CA ARG A 149 11.34 12.69 23.88
C ARG A 149 12.69 13.11 23.34
N THR A 150 12.93 12.92 22.02
CA THR A 150 14.21 13.25 21.39
C THR A 150 14.10 14.57 20.62
N ASN A 151 15.12 15.43 20.74
CA ASN A 151 15.21 16.66 19.96
C ASN A 151 15.24 16.37 18.46
N TYR A 152 15.85 15.25 18.06
CA TYR A 152 15.91 14.82 16.67
C TYR A 152 14.54 14.50 16.10
N GLY A 153 13.71 13.75 16.84
CA GLY A 153 12.33 13.43 16.41
C GLY A 153 11.48 14.70 16.21
N GLN A 154 11.58 15.66 17.14
CA GLN A 154 10.90 16.94 17.03
C GLN A 154 11.39 17.80 15.84
N GLN A 155 12.69 17.80 15.56
CA GLN A 155 13.25 18.52 14.40
C GLN A 155 12.74 17.96 13.08
N ILE A 156 12.68 16.64 12.93
CA ILE A 156 12.17 16.00 11.70
C ILE A 156 10.66 16.22 11.54
N ASP A 157 9.87 16.15 12.61
CA ASP A 157 8.44 16.49 12.58
C ASP A 157 8.25 17.92 12.07
N ASN A 158 8.92 18.89 12.65
CA ASN A 158 8.86 20.29 12.23
C ASN A 158 9.31 20.49 10.78
N LEU A 159 10.35 19.78 10.34
CA LEU A 159 10.85 19.83 8.97
C LEU A 159 9.79 19.32 7.97
N ILE A 160 9.15 18.19 8.25
CA ILE A 160 8.11 17.61 7.37
C ILE A 160 6.90 18.54 7.34
N ARG A 161 6.41 19.03 8.48
CA ARG A 161 5.30 19.96 8.55
C ARG A 161 5.60 21.28 7.83
N GLY A 162 6.78 21.82 7.98
CA GLY A 162 7.21 23.03 7.30
C GLY A 162 7.36 22.87 5.79
N ALA A 163 7.90 21.73 5.33
CA ALA A 163 8.12 21.49 3.90
C ALA A 163 6.85 21.12 3.14
N TYR A 164 5.93 20.40 3.75
CA TYR A 164 4.76 19.82 3.06
C TYR A 164 3.41 20.33 3.55
N GLY A 165 3.29 20.79 4.79
CA GLY A 165 2.03 21.14 5.45
C GLY A 165 1.19 22.21 4.74
N SER A 166 1.83 23.07 3.93
CA SER A 166 1.12 24.06 3.10
C SER A 166 0.47 23.48 1.85
N LYS A 167 0.87 22.27 1.42
CA LYS A 167 0.44 21.63 0.16
C LYS A 167 -0.30 20.33 0.38
N ILE A 168 0.03 19.61 1.43
CA ILE A 168 -0.51 18.27 1.76
C ILE A 168 -0.82 18.27 3.25
N LYS A 169 -1.97 17.74 3.63
CA LYS A 169 -2.32 17.53 5.04
C LYS A 169 -1.26 16.66 5.72
N VAL A 170 -0.69 17.12 6.80
CA VAL A 170 0.10 16.31 7.74
C VAL A 170 -0.76 16.12 8.97
N PHE A 171 -1.07 14.86 9.30
CA PHE A 171 -1.93 14.57 10.45
C PHE A 171 -1.29 15.04 11.75
N ASP A 172 -2.11 15.61 12.65
CA ASP A 172 -1.66 16.04 13.96
C ASP A 172 -1.31 14.84 14.84
N GLN A 173 -2.11 13.79 14.76
CA GLN A 173 -1.84 12.53 15.41
C GLN A 173 -0.63 11.84 14.76
N THR A 174 0.19 11.24 15.60
CA THR A 174 1.35 10.46 15.15
C THR A 174 1.29 9.05 15.74
N ILE A 175 1.94 8.09 15.09
CA ILE A 175 2.09 6.73 15.64
C ILE A 175 3.45 6.66 16.32
N PRO A 176 3.51 6.58 17.66
CA PRO A 176 4.77 6.50 18.39
C PRO A 176 5.46 5.15 18.18
N ARG A 177 6.78 5.13 18.38
CA ARG A 177 7.52 3.88 18.42
C ARG A 177 7.07 3.06 19.64
N SER A 178 6.63 1.82 19.40
CA SER A 178 6.16 0.89 20.41
C SER A 178 6.95 -0.43 20.33
N VAL A 179 7.52 -0.86 21.45
CA VAL A 179 8.16 -2.17 21.57
C VAL A 179 7.09 -3.26 21.41
N ARG A 180 5.91 -3.07 22.02
CA ARG A 180 4.80 -4.02 21.95
C ARG A 180 4.28 -4.23 20.51
N ALA A 181 4.28 -3.19 19.67
CA ALA A 181 3.91 -3.33 18.26
C ALA A 181 4.95 -4.14 17.47
N ALA A 182 6.23 -4.08 17.86
CA ALA A 182 7.27 -4.88 17.23
C ALA A 182 7.20 -6.36 17.64
N GLU A 183 6.69 -6.66 18.84
CA GLU A 183 6.52 -8.04 19.34
C GLU A 183 5.38 -8.78 18.63
N ILE A 184 4.32 -8.08 18.18
CA ILE A 184 3.17 -8.69 17.47
C ILE A 184 3.61 -9.38 16.18
N SER A 185 4.67 -8.90 15.52
CA SER A 185 5.18 -9.51 14.28
C SER A 185 6.14 -10.68 14.51
N ALA A 186 6.41 -11.03 15.77
CA ALA A 186 7.35 -12.10 16.15
C ALA A 186 6.64 -13.38 16.65
N VAL A 187 5.31 -13.43 16.64
CA VAL A 187 4.50 -14.59 17.08
C VAL A 187 4.09 -15.45 15.92
#